data_1e015ce832f124947fb7f324ede410ec
#
_entry.id   1e015ce832f124947fb7f324ede410ec
#
_cell.length_a   1.000
_cell.length_b   1.000
_cell.length_c   1.000
_cell.angle_alpha   90.00
_cell.angle_beta   90.00
_cell.angle_gamma   90.00
#
_symmetry.space_group_name_H-M   'P 1'
#
loop_
_entity.id
_entity.type
_entity.pdbx_description
1 polymer ?
#
loop_
_entity_poly.entity_id
_entity_poly.type
_entity_poly.pdbx_seq_one_letter_code
_entity_poly.pdbx_strand_id
1 'polypeptide(L)'
;MERKEEGETAKMDRNPGAPPLYAQLEQILKQQIECGTYKKGDFLPTEKELMEKYELSRVTVRQAMTNLVQSGYARARRGIGTDVVYEKVEEQMEGVISFT
;
A
#
# COMPACT_ATOMS: atom_id res chain seq x y z
N MET A 1 18.92 3.66 -17.41
CA MET A 1 18.60 3.89 -17.01
C MET A 1 18.28 4.16 -16.34
N GLU A 2 18.32 4.31 -15.91
CA GLU A 2 17.97 4.59 -15.22
C GLU A 2 17.24 4.70 -14.78
N ARG A 3 16.80 4.68 -14.60
CA ARG A 3 15.98 4.75 -14.16
C ARG A 3 15.22 3.97 -13.85
N LYS A 4 15.11 3.62 -14.08
CA LYS A 4 14.25 2.79 -13.80
C LYS A 4 14.23 2.33 -12.49
N GLU A 5 15.19 2.10 -11.99
CA GLU A 5 15.12 1.67 -10.78
C GLU A 5 14.72 2.64 -9.89
N GLU A 6 14.90 3.78 -10.21
CA GLU A 6 14.46 4.65 -9.33
C GLU A 6 13.09 4.63 -9.18
N GLY A 7 12.43 4.22 -10.13
CA GLY A 7 11.03 4.17 -9.95
C GLY A 7 10.67 3.37 -8.81
N GLU A 8 11.37 2.30 -8.58
CA GLU A 8 10.88 1.51 -7.59
C GLU A 8 11.20 1.95 -6.27
N THR A 9 12.06 2.82 -6.06
CA THR A 9 12.28 3.22 -4.72
C THR A 9 11.19 4.13 -4.24
N ALA A 10 10.39 4.71 -5.10
CA ALA A 10 9.26 5.47 -4.62
C ALA A 10 9.67 6.42 -3.50
N LYS A 11 10.52 7.33 -3.79
CA LYS A 11 10.98 8.23 -2.76
C LYS A 11 9.89 9.08 -2.20
N MET A 12 9.99 9.37 -0.92
CA MET A 12 9.03 10.22 -0.27
C MET A 12 9.29 11.67 -0.60
N ASP A 13 8.23 12.43 -0.80
CA ASP A 13 8.32 13.84 -1.06
C ASP A 13 8.21 14.57 0.28
N ARG A 14 9.30 15.16 0.71
CA ARG A 14 9.31 15.84 2.00
C ARG A 14 9.32 17.34 1.88
N ASN A 15 9.00 17.85 0.71
CA ASN A 15 8.97 19.28 0.51
C ASN A 15 7.79 19.92 1.19
N PRO A 16 7.89 21.19 1.56
CA PRO A 16 6.73 21.89 2.12
C PRO A 16 5.62 21.87 1.08
N GLY A 17 4.45 21.61 1.49
CA GLY A 17 3.34 21.55 0.55
C GLY A 17 3.06 20.17 0.01
N ALA A 18 3.97 19.22 0.22
CA ALA A 18 3.70 17.86 -0.20
C ALA A 18 2.70 17.21 0.73
N PRO A 19 2.03 16.14 0.29
CA PRO A 19 1.12 15.44 1.18
C PRO A 19 1.84 14.88 2.40
N PRO A 20 1.13 14.63 3.47
CA PRO A 20 1.77 14.02 4.64
C PRO A 20 2.44 12.71 4.27
N LEU A 21 3.52 12.38 4.95
CA LEU A 21 4.26 11.18 4.61
C LEU A 21 3.41 9.92 4.75
N TYR A 22 2.52 9.86 5.74
CA TYR A 22 1.70 8.68 5.87
C TYR A 22 0.78 8.52 4.67
N ALA A 23 0.31 9.63 4.11
CA ALA A 23 -0.58 9.55 2.96
C ALA A 23 0.19 9.08 1.74
N GLN A 24 1.44 9.49 1.61
CA GLN A 24 2.26 9.02 0.51
C GLN A 24 2.52 7.53 0.61
N LEU A 25 2.87 7.05 1.80
CA LEU A 25 3.11 5.63 1.98
C LEU A 25 1.84 4.84 1.71
N GLU A 26 0.72 5.32 2.20
CA GLU A 26 -0.54 4.66 1.97
C GLU A 26 -0.80 4.53 0.47
N GLN A 27 -0.56 5.60 -0.28
CA GLN A 27 -0.80 5.57 -1.70
C GLN A 27 0.14 4.62 -2.43
N ILE A 28 1.41 4.59 -2.02
CA ILE A 28 2.36 3.67 -2.60
C ILE A 28 1.91 2.23 -2.41
N LEU A 29 1.50 1.89 -1.20
CA LEU A 29 1.10 0.52 -0.92
C LEU A 29 -0.20 0.18 -1.63
N LYS A 30 -1.13 1.12 -1.72
CA LYS A 30 -2.37 0.87 -2.46
C LYS A 30 -2.07 0.57 -3.92
N GLN A 31 -1.17 1.33 -4.51
CA GLN A 31 -0.83 1.09 -5.90
C GLN A 31 -0.19 -0.26 -6.08
N GLN A 32 0.66 -0.67 -5.17
CA GLN A 32 1.31 -1.97 -5.28
C GLN A 32 0.32 -3.10 -5.13
N ILE A 33 -0.70 -2.91 -4.32
CA ILE A 33 -1.74 -3.92 -4.19
C ILE A 33 -2.60 -3.94 -5.44
N GLU A 34 -2.96 -2.77 -5.94
CA GLU A 34 -3.84 -2.72 -7.10
C GLU A 34 -3.18 -3.24 -8.35
N CYS A 35 -1.88 -3.03 -8.50
CA CYS A 35 -1.21 -3.48 -9.70
C CYS A 35 -0.71 -4.93 -9.61
N GLY A 36 -0.89 -5.56 -8.46
CA GLY A 36 -0.55 -6.96 -8.34
C GLY A 36 0.79 -7.28 -7.72
N THR A 37 1.53 -6.27 -7.29
CA THR A 37 2.78 -6.52 -6.60
C THR A 37 2.52 -7.31 -5.32
N TYR A 38 1.49 -6.92 -4.59
CA TYR A 38 1.03 -7.70 -3.46
C TYR A 38 -0.38 -8.17 -3.78
N LYS A 39 -0.58 -9.47 -3.80
CA LYS A 39 -1.85 -10.04 -4.14
C LYS A 39 -2.61 -10.45 -2.89
N LYS A 40 -3.87 -10.74 -3.04
CA LYS A 40 -4.68 -11.18 -1.92
C LYS A 40 -4.00 -12.35 -1.24
N GLY A 41 -3.83 -12.27 0.04
CA GLY A 41 -3.18 -13.30 0.83
C GLY A 41 -1.70 -13.04 1.10
N ASP A 42 -1.09 -12.12 0.35
CA ASP A 42 0.31 -11.81 0.59
C ASP A 42 0.44 -10.93 1.81
N PHE A 43 1.57 -11.04 2.48
CA PHE A 43 1.82 -10.19 3.61
C PHE A 43 2.56 -8.94 3.15
N LEU A 44 2.16 -7.81 3.70
CA LEU A 44 2.87 -6.56 3.42
C LEU A 44 4.14 -6.51 4.26
N PRO A 45 5.08 -5.64 3.89
CA PRO A 45 6.27 -5.49 4.72
C PRO A 45 5.90 -5.10 6.14
N THR A 46 6.73 -5.44 7.10
CA THR A 46 6.47 -5.08 8.48
C THR A 46 6.68 -3.60 8.69
N GLU A 47 6.20 -3.10 9.84
CA GLU A 47 6.43 -1.70 10.17
C GLU A 47 7.91 -1.39 10.16
N LYS A 48 8.72 -2.27 10.73
CA LYS A 48 10.13 -2.04 10.79
C LYS A 48 10.74 -1.94 9.40
N GLU A 49 10.33 -2.84 8.51
CA GLU A 49 10.84 -2.82 7.15
C GLU A 49 10.45 -1.54 6.43
N LEU A 50 9.23 -1.09 6.63
CA LEU A 50 8.78 0.12 5.98
C LEU A 50 9.47 1.35 6.55
N MET A 51 9.70 1.36 7.87
CA MET A 51 10.41 2.45 8.49
C MET A 51 11.81 2.57 7.90
N GLU A 52 12.46 1.45 7.70
CA GLU A 52 13.81 1.47 7.18
C GLU A 52 13.87 1.78 5.70
N LYS A 53 12.94 1.21 4.95
CA LYS A 53 12.96 1.40 3.51
C LYS A 53 12.68 2.83 3.12
N TYR A 54 11.73 3.45 3.77
CA TYR A 54 11.33 4.80 3.41
C TYR A 54 11.80 5.85 4.41
N GLU A 55 12.57 5.44 5.42
CA GLU A 55 13.09 6.36 6.42
C GLU A 55 11.98 7.13 7.08
N LEU A 56 11.03 6.42 7.63
CA LEU A 56 9.86 7.00 8.26
C LEU A 56 9.78 6.63 9.72
N SER A 57 9.08 7.43 10.49
CA SER A 57 8.86 7.12 11.89
C SER A 57 7.82 6.03 12.03
N ARG A 58 7.79 5.39 13.20
CA ARG A 58 6.82 4.36 13.44
C ARG A 58 5.40 4.90 13.36
N VAL A 59 5.19 6.09 13.89
CA VAL A 59 3.86 6.69 13.88
C VAL A 59 3.38 6.87 12.45
N THR A 60 4.25 7.35 11.58
CA THR A 60 3.89 7.55 10.18
C THR A 60 3.54 6.23 9.50
N VAL A 61 4.37 5.22 9.70
CA VAL A 61 4.11 3.93 9.08
C VAL A 61 2.83 3.33 9.63
N ARG A 62 2.64 3.42 10.95
CA ARG A 62 1.46 2.84 11.56
C ARG A 62 0.19 3.52 11.06
N GLN A 63 0.23 4.83 10.87
CA GLN A 63 -0.94 5.54 10.37
C GLN A 63 -1.29 5.07 8.96
N ALA A 64 -0.28 4.89 8.11
CA ALA A 64 -0.53 4.42 6.75
C ALA A 64 -1.13 3.02 6.76
N MET A 65 -0.58 2.15 7.60
CA MET A 65 -1.10 0.79 7.67
C MET A 65 -2.52 0.75 8.20
N THR A 66 -2.81 1.57 9.21
CA THR A 66 -4.16 1.64 9.73
C THR A 66 -5.13 2.08 8.65
N ASN A 67 -4.72 3.06 7.84
CA ASN A 67 -5.58 3.53 6.78
C ASN A 67 -5.83 2.46 5.73
N LEU A 68 -4.82 1.65 5.42
CA LEU A 68 -5.01 0.55 4.48
C LEU A 68 -6.02 -0.45 5.00
N VAL A 69 -5.97 -0.73 6.29
CA VAL A 69 -6.91 -1.66 6.89
C VAL A 69 -8.32 -1.08 6.85
N GLN A 70 -8.43 0.20 7.19
CA GLN A 70 -9.76 0.82 7.22
C GLN A 70 -10.35 0.95 5.83
N SER A 71 -9.51 1.07 4.81
CA SER A 71 -9.98 1.18 3.44
C SER A 71 -10.30 -0.17 2.81
N GLY A 72 -10.06 -1.25 3.53
CA GLY A 72 -10.39 -2.57 3.00
C GLY A 72 -9.31 -3.20 2.15
N TYR A 73 -8.12 -2.65 2.13
CA TYR A 73 -7.03 -3.22 1.34
C TYR A 73 -6.29 -4.31 2.08
N ALA A 74 -6.24 -4.24 3.41
CA ALA A 74 -5.43 -5.14 4.19
C ALA A 74 -6.11 -5.48 5.51
N ARG A 75 -5.59 -6.48 6.18
CA ARG A 75 -6.13 -6.90 7.47
C ARG A 75 -4.95 -7.11 8.40
N ALA A 76 -5.04 -6.54 9.59
CA ALA A 76 -3.99 -6.74 10.58
C ALA A 76 -4.29 -8.00 11.37
N ARG A 77 -3.30 -8.87 11.50
CA ARG A 77 -3.44 -10.10 12.27
C ARG A 77 -2.45 -10.06 13.41
N ARG A 78 -2.96 -10.01 14.61
CA ARG A 78 -2.11 -9.89 15.75
C ARG A 78 -1.10 -11.02 15.82
N GLY A 79 0.17 -10.67 15.98
CA GLY A 79 1.23 -11.66 16.09
C GLY A 79 1.63 -12.31 14.78
N ILE A 80 0.96 -11.98 13.67
CA ILE A 80 1.27 -12.58 12.40
C ILE A 80 1.74 -11.55 11.40
N GLY A 81 1.06 -10.44 11.30
CA GLY A 81 1.42 -9.39 10.36
C GLY A 81 0.19 -8.80 9.71
N THR A 82 0.39 -8.10 8.62
CA THR A 82 -0.70 -7.47 7.90
C THR A 82 -0.73 -8.06 6.50
N ASP A 83 -1.85 -8.65 6.13
CA ASP A 83 -1.94 -9.27 4.81
C ASP A 83 -2.98 -8.59 3.95
N VAL A 84 -2.86 -8.76 2.66
CA VAL A 84 -3.74 -8.13 1.70
C VAL A 84 -5.04 -8.88 1.62
N VAL A 85 -6.15 -8.15 1.70
CA VAL A 85 -7.46 -8.76 1.50
C VAL A 85 -8.16 -8.14 0.30
N TYR A 86 -7.57 -7.13 -0.32
CA TYR A 86 -8.14 -6.47 -1.47
C TYR A 86 -8.08 -7.39 -2.68
N GLU A 87 -9.16 -7.36 -3.44
CA GLU A 87 -9.22 -8.19 -4.61
C GLU A 87 -9.73 -7.35 -5.75
N LYS A 88 -9.05 -7.37 -6.88
CA LYS A 88 -9.48 -6.63 -8.01
C LYS A 88 -10.79 -7.17 -8.51
N VAL A 89 -11.71 -6.28 -8.83
CA VAL A 89 -13.02 -6.74 -9.23
C VAL A 89 -13.36 -6.35 -10.65
N GLU A 90 -12.36 -6.19 -11.48
CA GLU A 90 -12.60 -5.81 -12.84
C GLU A 90 -13.54 -6.74 -13.53
N GLU A 91 -13.32 -8.02 -13.37
CA GLU A 91 -14.17 -8.95 -14.02
C GLU A 91 -15.55 -8.92 -13.48
N GLN A 92 -15.66 -8.73 -12.21
CA GLN A 92 -16.99 -8.66 -11.66
C GLN A 92 -17.72 -7.45 -12.17
N MET A 93 -17.03 -6.37 -12.38
CA MET A 93 -17.68 -5.21 -12.89
C MET A 93 -18.21 -5.45 -14.27
N GLU A 94 -17.49 -6.18 -15.05
CA GLU A 94 -17.98 -6.49 -16.35
C GLU A 94 -19.23 -7.31 -16.26
N GLY A 95 -19.24 -8.26 -15.36
CA GLY A 95 -20.40 -9.07 -15.21
C GLY A 95 -21.61 -8.26 -14.79
N VAL A 96 -21.39 -7.37 -13.89
CA VAL A 96 -22.48 -6.55 -13.43
C VAL A 96 -23.02 -5.73 -14.57
N ILE A 97 -22.17 -5.16 -15.35
CA ILE A 97 -22.61 -4.36 -16.43
C ILE A 97 -23.36 -5.16 -17.44
N SER A 98 -22.89 -6.34 -17.69
CA SER A 98 -23.48 -7.08 -18.75
C SER A 98 -24.91 -7.45 -18.45
N PHE A 99 -25.27 -7.63 -17.22
CA PHE A 99 -26.59 -8.09 -17.01
C PHE A 99 -27.58 -6.94 -16.92
N THR A 100 -27.10 -5.75 -16.89
CA THR A 100 -28.02 -4.66 -16.95
C THR A 100 -28.33 -4.35 -18.38
#